data_4d66d6357f1f664abe873ad5b2f127df
#
_entry.id   4d66d6357f1f664abe873ad5b2f127df
#
_cell.length_a   1.000
_cell.length_b   1.000
_cell.length_c   1.000
_cell.angle_alpha   90.00
_cell.angle_beta   90.00
_cell.angle_gamma   90.00
#
_symmetry.space_group_name_H-M   'P 1'
#
loop_
_entity.id
_entity.type
_entity.pdbx_description
1 polymer ?
#
loop_
_entity_poly.entity_id
_entity_poly.type
_entity_poly.pdbx_seq_one_letter_code
_entity_poly.pdbx_strand_id
1 'polypeptide(L)'
;MGSSPAIPHRIDSVIVYEYPFNELVRNMLRLEYLFGRYTHFAKSDDPELHQCAIATLFELGDIGARGDIKSLLLKEFERQKQALHGLKSSAKVDQAILSQALAEIDGASAHLNQSLGKPNSAITENEWLNGIRTRLSIPGGTSPIDLPNFHAWKCSAPGDRRELLQHFIAPLLPWNESSQLFLKLLRQSGESRDTVAHQGAFQQAPSGKVYQLMRIGVEDDSVFSEISANKYLLSVRFLKSERDKKPHPILEDIPFKLTLCQF
;
A
#
# COMPACT_ATOMS: atom_id res chain seq x y z
N MET A 1 -16.76 2.42 13.11
CA MET A 1 -15.53 1.89 13.73
C MET A 1 -14.74 1.18 12.65
N GLY A 2 -13.88 1.91 11.93
CA GLY A 2 -13.06 1.38 10.84
C GLY A 2 -11.83 0.69 11.41
N SER A 3 -11.61 -0.56 11.01
CA SER A 3 -10.39 -1.31 11.31
C SER A 3 -9.17 -0.57 10.75
N SER A 4 -8.25 -0.20 11.63
CA SER A 4 -6.94 0.37 11.25
C SER A 4 -6.19 -0.62 10.38
N PRO A 5 -5.56 -0.20 9.26
CA PRO A 5 -4.72 -1.10 8.48
C PRO A 5 -3.56 -1.57 9.35
N ALA A 6 -3.47 -2.88 9.55
CA ALA A 6 -2.38 -3.51 10.29
C ALA A 6 -1.11 -3.50 9.42
N ILE A 7 -0.02 -3.04 9.97
CA ILE A 7 1.34 -3.25 9.49
C ILE A 7 1.96 -4.26 10.45
N PRO A 8 2.55 -5.34 10.02
CA PRO A 8 2.63 -6.10 8.77
C PRO A 8 1.48 -7.09 8.61
N HIS A 9 1.25 -7.58 7.37
CA HIS A 9 0.20 -8.55 7.05
C HIS A 9 0.49 -9.95 7.62
N ARG A 10 0.21 -10.13 8.90
CA ARG A 10 0.16 -11.46 9.53
C ARG A 10 -1.31 -11.82 9.75
N ILE A 11 -1.80 -12.77 9.00
CA ILE A 11 -3.13 -13.36 9.17
C ILE A 11 -2.90 -14.71 9.85
N ASP A 12 -3.27 -14.84 11.11
CA ASP A 12 -3.24 -16.10 11.88
C ASP A 12 -1.91 -16.89 11.70
N SER A 13 -0.76 -16.36 12.12
CA SER A 13 0.57 -16.97 11.98
C SER A 13 1.18 -17.00 10.55
N VAL A 14 0.44 -16.67 9.49
CA VAL A 14 0.94 -16.67 8.11
C VAL A 14 1.49 -15.30 7.75
N ILE A 15 2.73 -15.26 7.25
CA ILE A 15 3.33 -14.05 6.67
C ILE A 15 2.98 -14.00 5.19
N VAL A 16 2.41 -12.89 4.72
CA VAL A 16 2.03 -12.70 3.32
C VAL A 16 2.98 -11.75 2.62
N TYR A 17 3.61 -12.22 1.55
CA TYR A 17 4.43 -11.43 0.64
C TYR A 17 3.61 -11.11 -0.62
N GLU A 18 3.60 -9.85 -1.02
CA GLU A 18 2.87 -9.37 -2.21
C GLU A 18 3.84 -8.88 -3.28
N TYR A 19 3.64 -9.34 -4.50
CA TYR A 19 4.45 -8.95 -5.66
C TYR A 19 3.57 -8.33 -6.75
N PRO A 20 3.72 -7.03 -7.03
CA PRO A 20 2.98 -6.34 -8.09
C PRO A 20 3.58 -6.63 -9.47
N PHE A 21 2.74 -6.97 -10.44
CA PHE A 21 3.17 -7.19 -11.83
C PHE A 21 3.22 -5.90 -12.65
N ASN A 22 2.61 -4.82 -12.16
CA ASN A 22 2.62 -3.53 -12.84
C ASN A 22 2.85 -2.37 -11.86
N GLU A 23 3.16 -1.20 -12.41
CA GLU A 23 3.52 -0.03 -11.61
C GLU A 23 2.31 0.57 -10.87
N LEU A 24 1.09 0.47 -11.40
CA LEU A 24 -0.11 0.92 -10.69
C LEU A 24 -0.28 0.16 -9.38
N VAL A 25 -0.28 -1.17 -9.42
CA VAL A 25 -0.42 -2.01 -8.22
C VAL A 25 0.73 -1.74 -7.24
N ARG A 26 1.96 -1.58 -7.74
CA ARG A 26 3.12 -1.21 -6.91
C ARG A 26 2.91 0.11 -6.17
N ASN A 27 2.39 1.11 -6.84
CA ASN A 27 2.10 2.40 -6.23
C ASN A 27 0.95 2.31 -5.22
N MET A 28 -0.10 1.52 -5.50
CA MET A 28 -1.20 1.31 -4.55
C MET A 28 -0.73 0.60 -3.27
N LEU A 29 0.10 -0.43 -3.38
CA LEU A 29 0.70 -1.10 -2.22
C LEU A 29 1.59 -0.15 -1.39
N ARG A 30 2.36 0.72 -2.06
CA ARG A 30 3.16 1.75 -1.38
C ARG A 30 2.29 2.78 -0.67
N LEU A 31 1.21 3.24 -1.30
CA LEU A 31 0.25 4.16 -0.67
C LEU A 31 -0.39 3.52 0.56
N GLU A 32 -0.89 2.28 0.45
CA GLU A 32 -1.46 1.56 1.59
C GLU A 32 -0.47 1.47 2.76
N TYR A 33 0.78 1.09 2.49
CA TYR A 33 1.84 1.04 3.50
C TYR A 33 2.10 2.41 4.15
N LEU A 34 2.23 3.47 3.34
CA LEU A 34 2.52 4.80 3.83
C LEU A 34 1.36 5.42 4.62
N PHE A 35 0.11 5.21 4.19
CA PHE A 35 -1.06 5.66 4.96
C PHE A 35 -1.18 4.92 6.29
N GLY A 36 -0.91 3.62 6.32
CA GLY A 36 -0.85 2.84 7.55
C GLY A 36 0.22 3.35 8.50
N ARG A 37 1.43 3.60 8.00
CA ARG A 37 2.55 4.16 8.76
C ARG A 37 2.24 5.57 9.29
N TYR A 38 1.69 6.43 8.44
CA TYR A 38 1.24 7.77 8.85
C TYR A 38 0.23 7.71 9.98
N THR A 39 -0.80 6.90 9.82
CA THR A 39 -1.87 6.73 10.81
C THR A 39 -1.34 6.22 12.15
N HIS A 40 -0.38 5.29 12.10
CA HIS A 40 0.28 4.77 13.31
C HIS A 40 1.02 5.89 14.07
N PHE A 41 1.82 6.67 13.36
CA PHE A 41 2.60 7.75 13.96
C PHE A 41 1.72 8.92 14.45
N ALA A 42 0.74 9.33 13.65
CA ALA A 42 -0.12 10.46 13.95
C ALA A 42 -1.06 10.22 15.15
N LYS A 43 -1.33 8.96 15.53
CA LYS A 43 -2.14 8.63 16.71
C LYS A 43 -1.39 8.77 18.03
N SER A 44 -0.08 8.80 18.02
CA SER A 44 0.75 8.91 19.21
C SER A 44 0.63 10.27 19.88
N ASP A 45 1.05 10.37 21.14
CA ASP A 45 1.30 11.61 21.84
C ASP A 45 2.78 12.05 21.78
N ASP A 46 3.66 11.15 21.29
CA ASP A 46 5.09 11.39 21.18
C ASP A 46 5.41 12.37 20.03
N PRO A 47 6.06 13.52 20.30
CA PRO A 47 6.44 14.47 19.27
C PRO A 47 7.42 13.93 18.24
N GLU A 48 8.26 12.95 18.58
CA GLU A 48 9.19 12.33 17.61
C GLU A 48 8.44 11.44 16.62
N LEU A 49 7.41 10.73 17.06
CA LEU A 49 6.53 9.99 16.15
C LEU A 49 5.71 10.93 15.26
N HIS A 50 5.32 12.12 15.75
CA HIS A 50 4.69 13.13 14.92
C HIS A 50 5.66 13.70 13.86
N GLN A 51 6.95 13.83 14.14
CA GLN A 51 7.97 14.14 13.14
C GLN A 51 8.05 13.02 12.07
N CYS A 52 7.99 11.76 12.48
CA CYS A 52 7.91 10.63 11.54
C CYS A 52 6.64 10.67 10.68
N ALA A 53 5.50 11.12 11.24
CA ALA A 53 4.28 11.32 10.47
C ALA A 53 4.46 12.39 9.38
N ILE A 54 5.09 13.52 9.69
CA ILE A 54 5.40 14.58 8.71
C ILE A 54 6.35 14.05 7.61
N ALA A 55 7.39 13.31 7.98
CA ALA A 55 8.27 12.68 6.98
C ALA A 55 7.49 11.73 6.05
N THR A 56 6.57 10.95 6.61
CA THR A 56 5.70 10.05 5.83
C THR A 56 4.74 10.82 4.93
N LEU A 57 4.26 11.99 5.36
CA LEU A 57 3.41 12.86 4.54
C LEU A 57 4.13 13.32 3.27
N PHE A 58 5.42 13.62 3.34
CA PHE A 58 6.23 13.96 2.16
C PHE A 58 6.35 12.78 1.19
N GLU A 59 6.59 11.57 1.69
CA GLU A 59 6.66 10.38 0.85
C GLU A 59 5.33 10.09 0.15
N LEU A 60 4.19 10.29 0.84
CA LEU A 60 2.85 10.19 0.24
C LEU A 60 2.67 11.20 -0.89
N GLY A 61 3.08 12.46 -0.66
CA GLY A 61 3.05 13.51 -1.67
C GLY A 61 3.91 13.17 -2.89
N ASP A 62 5.09 12.59 -2.69
CA ASP A 62 6.02 12.21 -3.77
C ASP A 62 5.49 11.08 -4.65
N ILE A 63 4.79 10.10 -4.07
CA ILE A 63 4.11 9.05 -4.87
C ILE A 63 2.97 9.67 -5.68
N GLY A 64 2.13 10.49 -5.06
CA GLY A 64 1.01 11.13 -5.73
C GLY A 64 1.42 12.09 -6.85
N ALA A 65 2.64 12.65 -6.78
CA ALA A 65 3.18 13.53 -7.82
C ALA A 65 3.71 12.78 -9.05
N ARG A 66 3.93 11.47 -8.96
CA ARG A 66 4.48 10.65 -10.06
C ARG A 66 3.42 10.35 -11.10
N GLY A 67 3.47 11.07 -12.22
CA GLY A 67 2.74 10.76 -13.43
C GLY A 67 1.21 10.70 -13.30
N ASP A 68 0.59 9.89 -14.14
CA ASP A 68 -0.87 9.79 -14.29
C ASP A 68 -1.53 8.75 -13.36
N ILE A 69 -1.04 8.57 -12.13
CA ILE A 69 -1.56 7.55 -11.21
C ILE A 69 -3.08 7.70 -11.03
N LYS A 70 -3.57 8.95 -10.90
CA LYS A 70 -5.01 9.23 -10.80
C LYS A 70 -5.77 8.72 -12.02
N SER A 71 -5.31 9.07 -13.21
CA SER A 71 -5.94 8.65 -14.47
C SER A 71 -5.89 7.13 -14.64
N LEU A 72 -4.78 6.50 -14.27
CA LEU A 72 -4.63 5.04 -14.35
C LEU A 72 -5.58 4.34 -13.36
N LEU A 73 -5.72 4.85 -12.14
CA LEU A 73 -6.61 4.29 -11.13
C LEU A 73 -8.08 4.43 -11.52
N LEU A 74 -8.48 5.61 -12.02
CA LEU A 74 -9.83 5.84 -12.54
C LEU A 74 -10.16 4.94 -13.74
N LYS A 75 -9.21 4.76 -14.67
CA LYS A 75 -9.37 3.82 -15.79
C LYS A 75 -9.53 2.38 -15.30
N GLU A 76 -8.80 2.01 -14.27
CA GLU A 76 -8.89 0.67 -13.69
C GLU A 76 -10.23 0.46 -12.99
N PHE A 77 -10.74 1.44 -12.24
CA PHE A 77 -12.09 1.39 -11.66
C PHE A 77 -13.17 1.23 -12.72
N GLU A 78 -13.06 1.95 -13.83
CA GLU A 78 -14.01 1.79 -14.94
C GLU A 78 -13.96 0.38 -15.55
N ARG A 79 -12.75 -0.20 -15.70
CA ARG A 79 -12.58 -1.58 -16.17
C ARG A 79 -13.21 -2.59 -15.19
N GLN A 80 -13.01 -2.39 -13.89
CA GLN A 80 -13.62 -3.24 -12.85
C GLN A 80 -15.16 -3.14 -12.88
N LYS A 81 -15.71 -1.93 -13.01
CA LYS A 81 -17.16 -1.73 -13.16
C LYS A 81 -17.71 -2.50 -14.36
N GLN A 82 -17.06 -2.43 -15.52
CA GLN A 82 -17.49 -3.17 -16.71
C GLN A 82 -17.48 -4.67 -16.47
N ALA A 83 -16.44 -5.21 -15.82
CA ALA A 83 -16.38 -6.63 -15.47
C ALA A 83 -17.52 -7.03 -14.49
N LEU A 84 -17.78 -6.22 -13.45
CA LEU A 84 -18.86 -6.43 -12.51
C LEU A 84 -20.24 -6.32 -13.16
N HIS A 85 -20.44 -5.38 -14.08
CA HIS A 85 -21.69 -5.26 -14.83
C HIS A 85 -21.98 -6.50 -15.68
N GLY A 86 -20.94 -7.16 -16.22
CA GLY A 86 -21.10 -8.44 -16.92
C GLY A 86 -21.64 -9.56 -16.03
N LEU A 87 -21.54 -9.45 -14.71
CA LEU A 87 -22.04 -10.44 -13.76
C LEU A 87 -23.50 -10.20 -13.32
N LYS A 88 -24.14 -9.08 -13.69
CA LYS A 88 -25.52 -8.74 -13.28
C LYS A 88 -26.57 -9.78 -13.69
N SER A 89 -26.35 -10.46 -14.81
CA SER A 89 -27.27 -11.51 -15.29
C SER A 89 -26.97 -12.91 -14.75
N SER A 90 -25.93 -13.07 -13.95
CA SER A 90 -25.52 -14.36 -13.40
C SER A 90 -26.35 -14.71 -12.15
N ALA A 91 -27.09 -15.81 -12.20
CA ALA A 91 -27.84 -16.33 -11.04
C ALA A 91 -26.95 -16.82 -9.88
N LYS A 92 -25.62 -16.93 -10.12
CA LYS A 92 -24.65 -17.39 -9.11
C LYS A 92 -24.06 -16.25 -8.28
N VAL A 93 -24.37 -14.99 -8.62
CA VAL A 93 -23.80 -13.80 -7.97
C VAL A 93 -24.87 -13.16 -7.09
N ASP A 94 -24.49 -12.87 -5.83
CA ASP A 94 -25.32 -12.10 -4.92
C ASP A 94 -25.44 -10.66 -5.44
N GLN A 95 -26.64 -10.29 -5.84
CA GLN A 95 -26.94 -8.98 -6.43
C GLN A 95 -26.77 -7.82 -5.43
N ALA A 96 -26.94 -8.08 -4.13
CA ALA A 96 -26.73 -7.06 -3.09
C ALA A 96 -25.23 -6.76 -2.94
N ILE A 97 -24.38 -7.78 -2.88
CA ILE A 97 -22.91 -7.63 -2.84
C ILE A 97 -22.40 -6.94 -4.10
N LEU A 98 -22.90 -7.33 -5.27
CA LEU A 98 -22.54 -6.72 -6.55
C LEU A 98 -22.91 -5.23 -6.61
N SER A 99 -24.12 -4.89 -6.18
CA SER A 99 -24.59 -3.50 -6.14
C SER A 99 -23.78 -2.65 -5.18
N GLN A 100 -23.43 -3.20 -4.01
CA GLN A 100 -22.56 -2.54 -3.05
C GLN A 100 -21.18 -2.28 -3.63
N ALA A 101 -20.53 -3.25 -4.27
CA ALA A 101 -19.21 -3.09 -4.87
C ALA A 101 -19.21 -2.01 -5.97
N LEU A 102 -20.25 -1.96 -6.80
CA LEU A 102 -20.42 -0.92 -7.82
C LEU A 102 -20.58 0.46 -7.18
N ALA A 103 -21.37 0.59 -6.11
CA ALA A 103 -21.56 1.85 -5.39
C ALA A 103 -20.26 2.31 -4.70
N GLU A 104 -19.46 1.39 -4.11
CA GLU A 104 -18.15 1.69 -3.53
C GLU A 104 -17.18 2.25 -4.60
N ILE A 105 -17.14 1.65 -5.79
CA ILE A 105 -16.30 2.13 -6.91
C ILE A 105 -16.77 3.50 -7.40
N ASP A 106 -18.06 3.72 -7.56
CA ASP A 106 -18.62 5.01 -7.99
C ASP A 106 -18.31 6.12 -6.98
N GLY A 107 -18.47 5.84 -5.69
CA GLY A 107 -18.13 6.77 -4.61
C GLY A 107 -16.64 7.13 -4.60
N ALA A 108 -15.76 6.13 -4.61
CA ALA A 108 -14.31 6.33 -4.63
C ALA A 108 -13.86 7.11 -5.88
N SER A 109 -14.43 6.80 -7.05
CA SER A 109 -14.13 7.50 -8.29
C SER A 109 -14.58 8.97 -8.24
N ALA A 110 -15.76 9.24 -7.68
CA ALA A 110 -16.27 10.60 -7.51
C ALA A 110 -15.38 11.42 -6.55
N HIS A 111 -15.03 10.87 -5.38
CA HIS A 111 -14.15 11.53 -4.41
C HIS A 111 -12.76 11.80 -5.01
N LEU A 112 -12.19 10.82 -5.71
CA LEU A 112 -10.90 10.99 -6.36
C LEU A 112 -10.94 12.05 -7.48
N ASN A 113 -12.03 12.12 -8.26
CA ASN A 113 -12.22 13.13 -9.29
C ASN A 113 -12.34 14.54 -8.72
N GLN A 114 -13.04 14.70 -7.59
CA GLN A 114 -13.22 15.98 -6.90
C GLN A 114 -11.92 16.49 -6.27
N SER A 115 -10.95 15.62 -5.99
CA SER A 115 -9.65 16.05 -5.49
C SER A 115 -8.95 16.91 -6.55
N LEU A 116 -8.89 18.23 -6.28
CA LEU A 116 -8.33 19.22 -7.19
C LEU A 116 -6.80 19.17 -7.17
N GLY A 117 -6.19 19.28 -8.37
CA GLY A 117 -4.74 19.43 -8.50
C GLY A 117 -3.95 18.14 -8.27
N LYS A 118 -2.65 18.31 -8.08
CA LYS A 118 -1.73 17.22 -7.70
C LYS A 118 -1.87 16.96 -6.19
N PRO A 119 -1.81 15.70 -5.75
CA PRO A 119 -1.96 15.35 -4.32
C PRO A 119 -0.98 16.09 -3.41
N ASN A 120 0.18 16.46 -3.94
CA ASN A 120 1.23 17.13 -3.18
C ASN A 120 1.14 18.67 -3.18
N SER A 121 0.18 19.31 -3.89
CA SER A 121 0.10 20.78 -3.95
C SER A 121 -0.03 21.40 -2.56
N ALA A 122 -0.93 20.87 -1.73
CA ALA A 122 -1.12 21.35 -0.35
C ALA A 122 0.15 21.23 0.51
N ILE A 123 1.06 20.29 0.20
CA ILE A 123 2.33 20.10 0.89
C ILE A 123 3.38 21.05 0.32
N THR A 124 3.50 21.13 -1.01
CA THR A 124 4.54 21.94 -1.69
C THR A 124 4.29 23.44 -1.65
N GLU A 125 3.05 23.87 -1.47
CA GLU A 125 2.67 25.29 -1.33
C GLU A 125 2.74 25.77 0.12
N ASN A 126 2.93 24.87 1.09
CA ASN A 126 3.03 25.22 2.50
C ASN A 126 4.51 25.48 2.88
N GLU A 127 4.82 26.75 3.19
CA GLU A 127 6.19 27.18 3.53
C GLU A 127 6.76 26.48 4.77
N TRP A 128 5.92 26.24 5.79
CA TRP A 128 6.36 25.57 7.01
C TRP A 128 6.75 24.11 6.73
N LEU A 129 5.92 23.37 5.98
CA LEU A 129 6.25 22.01 5.56
C LEU A 129 7.49 21.96 4.66
N ASN A 130 7.63 22.90 3.72
CA ASN A 130 8.81 22.98 2.86
C ASN A 130 10.11 23.26 3.65
N GLY A 131 10.02 24.11 4.67
CA GLY A 131 11.13 24.35 5.59
C GLY A 131 11.60 23.07 6.28
N ILE A 132 10.66 22.25 6.76
CA ILE A 132 10.96 20.95 7.38
C ILE A 132 11.54 19.98 6.36
N ARG A 133 10.91 19.87 5.18
CA ARG A 133 11.31 18.94 4.13
C ARG A 133 12.76 19.13 3.68
N THR A 134 13.16 20.37 3.47
CA THR A 134 14.54 20.70 3.06
C THR A 134 15.57 20.33 4.12
N ARG A 135 15.21 20.37 5.39
CA ARG A 135 16.10 20.07 6.52
C ARG A 135 16.16 18.59 6.89
N LEU A 136 15.12 17.80 6.56
CA LEU A 136 15.12 16.35 6.84
C LEU A 136 16.26 15.60 6.15
N SER A 137 16.78 16.08 5.03
CA SER A 137 17.91 15.46 4.33
C SER A 137 19.28 15.81 4.94
N ILE A 138 19.32 16.76 5.87
CA ILE A 138 20.55 17.23 6.53
C ILE A 138 20.69 16.49 7.88
N PRO A 139 21.81 15.85 8.19
CA PRO A 139 22.03 15.25 9.49
C PRO A 139 21.83 16.24 10.64
N GLY A 140 20.86 15.97 11.54
CA GLY A 140 20.50 16.88 12.62
C GLY A 140 19.74 18.14 12.20
N GLY A 141 19.39 18.33 10.93
CA GLY A 141 18.78 19.55 10.39
C GLY A 141 17.36 19.85 10.91
N THR A 142 16.73 18.93 11.64
CA THR A 142 15.46 19.17 12.35
C THR A 142 15.66 19.53 13.83
N SER A 143 16.90 19.83 14.22
CA SER A 143 17.23 20.26 15.60
C SER A 143 16.60 21.61 15.96
N PRO A 144 16.46 21.92 17.26
CA PRO A 144 15.90 23.21 17.70
C PRO A 144 16.66 24.45 17.19
N ILE A 145 17.96 24.33 16.93
CA ILE A 145 18.79 25.43 16.41
C ILE A 145 18.56 25.71 14.92
N ASP A 146 18.21 24.66 14.13
CA ASP A 146 17.98 24.81 12.69
C ASP A 146 16.49 25.13 12.37
N LEU A 147 15.56 24.59 13.15
CA LEU A 147 14.12 24.75 12.96
C LEU A 147 13.41 25.11 14.30
N PRO A 148 13.59 26.32 14.82
CA PRO A 148 13.00 26.72 16.11
C PRO A 148 11.45 26.71 16.11
N ASN A 149 10.81 27.03 14.98
CA ASN A 149 9.36 26.98 14.83
C ASN A 149 8.82 25.54 14.84
N PHE A 150 9.55 24.61 14.25
CA PHE A 150 9.22 23.18 14.30
C PHE A 150 9.42 22.63 15.71
N HIS A 151 10.48 23.04 16.40
CA HIS A 151 10.70 22.69 17.80
C HIS A 151 9.55 23.21 18.69
N ALA A 152 9.13 24.46 18.52
CA ALA A 152 7.99 25.03 19.25
C ALA A 152 6.70 24.19 19.04
N TRP A 153 6.44 23.77 17.79
CA TRP A 153 5.34 22.86 17.49
C TRP A 153 5.49 21.49 18.19
N LYS A 154 6.67 20.91 18.20
CA LYS A 154 6.93 19.64 18.92
C LYS A 154 6.67 19.76 20.43
N CYS A 155 6.87 20.95 21.02
CA CYS A 155 6.59 21.25 22.41
C CYS A 155 5.11 21.59 22.70
N SER A 156 4.25 21.74 21.70
CA SER A 156 2.82 22.03 21.90
C SER A 156 2.06 20.80 22.41
N ALA A 157 0.79 21.00 22.81
CA ALA A 157 -0.03 19.91 23.30
C ALA A 157 -0.24 18.82 22.24
N PRO A 158 -0.30 17.53 22.63
CA PRO A 158 -0.49 16.43 21.67
C PRO A 158 -1.74 16.58 20.79
N GLY A 159 -2.82 17.15 21.36
CA GLY A 159 -4.07 17.43 20.64
C GLY A 159 -3.86 18.37 19.46
N ASP A 160 -3.18 19.50 19.71
CA ASP A 160 -2.90 20.51 18.68
C ASP A 160 -2.02 19.96 17.57
N ARG A 161 -1.03 19.14 17.92
CA ARG A 161 -0.18 18.48 16.94
C ARG A 161 -0.97 17.50 16.07
N ARG A 162 -1.87 16.69 16.65
CA ARG A 162 -2.73 15.76 15.91
C ARG A 162 -3.70 16.50 15.00
N GLU A 163 -4.28 17.61 15.45
CA GLU A 163 -5.18 18.43 14.62
C GLU A 163 -4.46 18.95 13.38
N LEU A 164 -3.23 19.46 13.54
CA LEU A 164 -2.44 19.95 12.42
C LEU A 164 -2.07 18.82 11.45
N LEU A 165 -1.71 17.64 11.96
CA LEU A 165 -1.44 16.44 11.13
C LEU A 165 -2.70 16.00 10.36
N GLN A 166 -3.89 16.03 11.00
CA GLN A 166 -5.17 15.75 10.33
C GLN A 166 -5.46 16.74 9.22
N HIS A 167 -5.19 18.03 9.44
CA HIS A 167 -5.34 19.05 8.43
C HIS A 167 -4.45 18.77 7.20
N PHE A 168 -3.18 18.39 7.39
CA PHE A 168 -2.27 18.13 6.28
C PHE A 168 -2.56 16.86 5.51
N ILE A 169 -3.09 15.83 6.14
CA ILE A 169 -3.42 14.57 5.44
C ILE A 169 -4.76 14.63 4.72
N ALA A 170 -5.67 15.52 5.12
CA ALA A 170 -7.05 15.58 4.61
C ALA A 170 -7.14 15.60 3.06
N PRO A 171 -6.32 16.38 2.32
CA PRO A 171 -6.35 16.40 0.86
C PRO A 171 -5.96 15.06 0.20
N LEU A 172 -5.28 14.19 0.94
CA LEU A 172 -4.80 12.88 0.46
C LEU A 172 -5.77 11.73 0.81
N LEU A 173 -6.79 11.96 1.64
CA LEU A 173 -7.73 10.90 2.06
C LEU A 173 -8.46 10.24 0.88
N PRO A 174 -8.91 10.93 -0.18
CA PRO A 174 -9.50 10.28 -1.35
C PRO A 174 -8.57 9.28 -2.03
N TRP A 175 -7.25 9.50 -1.98
CA TRP A 175 -6.25 8.57 -2.50
C TRP A 175 -6.12 7.33 -1.62
N ASN A 176 -6.20 7.50 -0.29
CA ASN A 176 -6.22 6.38 0.64
C ASN A 176 -7.44 5.48 0.40
N GLU A 177 -8.63 6.07 0.36
CA GLU A 177 -9.89 5.33 0.12
C GLU A 177 -9.84 4.56 -1.20
N SER A 178 -9.42 5.23 -2.27
CA SER A 178 -9.34 4.63 -3.60
C SER A 178 -8.29 3.51 -3.69
N SER A 179 -7.12 3.70 -3.07
CA SER A 179 -6.07 2.67 -3.07
C SER A 179 -6.48 1.43 -2.26
N GLN A 180 -7.12 1.62 -1.10
CA GLN A 180 -7.62 0.53 -0.28
C GLN A 180 -8.73 -0.25 -1.00
N LEU A 181 -9.68 0.44 -1.62
CA LEU A 181 -10.75 -0.20 -2.38
C LEU A 181 -10.19 -1.01 -3.55
N PHE A 182 -9.29 -0.41 -4.34
CA PHE A 182 -8.63 -1.08 -5.46
C PHE A 182 -7.93 -2.36 -5.03
N LEU A 183 -7.10 -2.29 -3.98
CA LEU A 183 -6.36 -3.45 -3.46
C LEU A 183 -7.29 -4.50 -2.85
N LYS A 184 -8.35 -4.08 -2.14
CA LYS A 184 -9.39 -4.98 -1.61
C LYS A 184 -10.01 -5.82 -2.74
N LEU A 185 -10.49 -5.16 -3.79
CA LEU A 185 -11.12 -5.84 -4.92
C LEU A 185 -10.12 -6.73 -5.67
N LEU A 186 -8.91 -6.25 -5.90
CA LEU A 186 -7.86 -7.03 -6.57
C LEU A 186 -7.49 -8.28 -5.75
N ARG A 187 -7.33 -8.18 -4.44
CA ARG A 187 -7.05 -9.34 -3.57
C ARG A 187 -8.19 -10.33 -3.55
N GLN A 188 -9.45 -9.87 -3.62
CA GLN A 188 -10.64 -10.71 -3.67
C GLN A 188 -10.80 -11.43 -5.02
N SER A 189 -10.24 -10.92 -6.10
CA SER A 189 -10.26 -11.59 -7.41
C SER A 189 -9.30 -12.79 -7.51
N GLY A 190 -8.45 -12.99 -6.51
CA GLY A 190 -7.40 -13.99 -6.54
C GLY A 190 -7.88 -15.41 -6.26
N GLU A 191 -7.40 -16.36 -7.07
CA GLU A 191 -7.54 -17.78 -6.83
C GLU A 191 -6.37 -18.29 -5.99
N SER A 192 -6.67 -18.75 -4.78
CA SER A 192 -5.69 -19.26 -3.83
C SER A 192 -5.55 -20.79 -3.91
N ARG A 193 -4.32 -21.29 -3.88
CA ARG A 193 -4.03 -22.72 -3.86
C ARG A 193 -2.81 -23.03 -2.99
N ASP A 194 -2.81 -24.21 -2.38
CA ASP A 194 -1.65 -24.75 -1.70
C ASP A 194 -0.65 -25.29 -2.73
N THR A 195 0.62 -25.00 -2.52
CA THR A 195 1.72 -25.27 -3.47
C THR A 195 2.98 -25.62 -2.68
N VAL A 196 3.90 -26.32 -3.33
CA VAL A 196 5.20 -26.66 -2.75
C VAL A 196 6.32 -26.10 -3.62
N ALA A 197 7.26 -25.40 -3.02
CA ALA A 197 8.52 -25.02 -3.65
C ALA A 197 9.57 -26.11 -3.38
N HIS A 198 9.90 -26.90 -4.40
CA HIS A 198 10.87 -27.97 -4.29
C HIS A 198 12.27 -27.38 -4.15
N GLN A 199 12.99 -27.82 -3.13
CA GLN A 199 14.33 -27.30 -2.80
C GLN A 199 14.34 -25.76 -2.68
N GLY A 200 13.27 -25.20 -2.08
CA GLY A 200 13.12 -23.76 -1.91
C GLY A 200 12.83 -22.97 -3.17
N ALA A 201 12.57 -23.62 -4.30
CA ALA A 201 12.28 -22.94 -5.57
C ALA A 201 10.95 -23.37 -6.18
N PHE A 202 10.20 -22.41 -6.73
CA PHE A 202 8.98 -22.64 -7.48
C PHE A 202 9.01 -21.85 -8.77
N GLN A 203 8.61 -22.47 -9.86
CA GLN A 203 8.52 -21.82 -11.17
C GLN A 203 7.24 -22.23 -11.88
N GLN A 204 6.61 -21.29 -12.55
CA GLN A 204 5.37 -21.52 -13.32
C GLN A 204 5.29 -20.59 -14.52
N ALA A 205 4.84 -21.10 -15.67
CA ALA A 205 4.46 -20.26 -16.80
C ALA A 205 3.10 -19.56 -16.52
N PRO A 206 2.90 -18.28 -16.90
CA PRO A 206 1.65 -17.57 -16.70
C PRO A 206 0.45 -18.08 -17.48
N SER A 207 0.64 -19.06 -18.39
CA SER A 207 -0.42 -19.70 -19.19
C SER A 207 -1.30 -18.72 -19.98
N GLY A 208 -0.71 -17.61 -20.47
CA GLY A 208 -1.42 -16.58 -21.24
C GLY A 208 -2.29 -15.62 -20.42
N LYS A 209 -2.39 -15.80 -19.10
CA LYS A 209 -3.10 -14.88 -18.21
C LYS A 209 -2.24 -13.68 -17.85
N VAL A 210 -2.87 -12.51 -17.72
CA VAL A 210 -2.20 -11.28 -17.28
C VAL A 210 -2.56 -11.02 -15.82
N TYR A 211 -1.70 -11.47 -14.93
CA TYR A 211 -1.86 -11.21 -13.50
C TYR A 211 -1.41 -9.80 -13.13
N GLN A 212 -2.04 -9.24 -12.11
CA GLN A 212 -1.73 -7.91 -11.59
C GLN A 212 -1.04 -7.97 -10.24
N LEU A 213 -1.34 -8.99 -9.43
CA LEU A 213 -0.77 -9.18 -8.09
C LEU A 213 -0.56 -10.68 -7.84
N MET A 214 0.59 -11.03 -7.28
CA MET A 214 0.84 -12.35 -6.69
C MET A 214 0.97 -12.20 -5.17
N ARG A 215 0.37 -13.15 -4.44
CA ARG A 215 0.47 -13.22 -2.98
C ARG A 215 1.00 -14.59 -2.60
N ILE A 216 1.97 -14.60 -1.69
CA ILE A 216 2.63 -15.80 -1.17
C ILE A 216 2.48 -15.80 0.34
N GLY A 217 1.79 -16.81 0.87
CA GLY A 217 1.63 -17.00 2.30
C GLY A 217 2.55 -18.12 2.80
N VAL A 218 3.38 -17.83 3.82
CA VAL A 218 4.24 -18.81 4.51
C VAL A 218 4.00 -18.76 6.01
N GLU A 219 4.07 -19.91 6.67
CA GLU A 219 3.87 -20.02 8.13
C GLU A 219 5.16 -19.80 8.92
N ASP A 220 6.32 -20.16 8.35
CA ASP A 220 7.64 -20.00 8.98
C ASP A 220 8.11 -18.53 8.89
N ASP A 221 8.23 -17.86 10.01
CA ASP A 221 8.66 -16.46 10.12
C ASP A 221 10.16 -16.24 9.89
N SER A 222 10.96 -17.30 9.84
CA SER A 222 12.38 -17.25 9.47
C SER A 222 12.59 -17.29 7.96
N VAL A 223 11.51 -17.59 7.18
CA VAL A 223 11.53 -17.76 5.74
C VAL A 223 10.94 -16.54 5.04
N PHE A 224 11.60 -16.05 4.01
CA PHE A 224 11.06 -15.01 3.14
C PHE A 224 11.21 -15.38 1.65
N SER A 225 10.37 -14.77 0.81
CA SER A 225 10.37 -15.06 -0.61
C SER A 225 11.03 -13.94 -1.41
N GLU A 226 11.95 -14.30 -2.31
CA GLU A 226 12.35 -13.47 -3.45
C GLU A 226 11.51 -13.84 -4.66
N ILE A 227 10.86 -12.86 -5.25
CA ILE A 227 9.95 -13.06 -6.35
C ILE A 227 10.48 -12.31 -7.57
N SER A 228 10.53 -13.00 -8.70
CA SER A 228 10.73 -12.38 -10.00
C SER A 228 9.70 -12.90 -10.99
N ALA A 229 9.21 -12.01 -11.86
CA ALA A 229 8.22 -12.38 -12.83
C ALA A 229 8.38 -11.61 -14.13
N ASN A 230 8.11 -12.27 -15.22
CA ASN A 230 8.02 -11.68 -16.55
C ASN A 230 6.87 -12.35 -17.33
N LYS A 231 6.68 -11.98 -18.59
CA LYS A 231 5.59 -12.53 -19.42
C LYS A 231 5.70 -14.04 -19.70
N TYR A 232 6.83 -14.67 -19.41
CA TYR A 232 7.08 -16.09 -19.70
C TYR A 232 7.17 -16.94 -18.43
N LEU A 233 7.62 -16.37 -17.32
CA LEU A 233 7.96 -17.12 -16.12
C LEU A 233 7.63 -16.33 -14.85
N LEU A 234 6.95 -16.99 -13.92
CA LEU A 234 6.86 -16.62 -12.51
C LEU A 234 7.88 -17.47 -11.75
N SER A 235 8.75 -16.84 -10.99
CA SER A 235 9.78 -17.51 -10.20
C SER A 235 9.74 -17.02 -8.77
N VAL A 236 9.71 -17.95 -7.83
CA VAL A 236 9.76 -17.71 -6.40
C VAL A 236 10.91 -18.49 -5.82
N ARG A 237 11.76 -17.85 -5.05
CA ARG A 237 12.82 -18.46 -4.25
C ARG A 237 12.57 -18.17 -2.79
N PHE A 238 12.69 -19.19 -1.98
CA PHE A 238 12.63 -19.04 -0.53
C PHE A 238 14.04 -19.01 0.06
N LEU A 239 14.27 -18.04 0.92
CA LEU A 239 15.52 -17.83 1.63
C LEU A 239 15.24 -17.83 3.12
N LYS A 240 16.23 -18.22 3.89
CA LYS A 240 16.24 -18.12 5.34
C LYS A 240 17.10 -16.95 5.77
N SER A 241 16.57 -16.13 6.68
CA SER A 241 17.31 -15.05 7.31
C SER A 241 17.71 -15.47 8.72
N GLU A 242 19.00 -15.53 8.97
CA GLU A 242 19.54 -15.57 10.32
C GLU A 242 20.00 -14.16 10.69
N ARG A 243 19.80 -13.78 11.97
CA ARG A 243 20.22 -12.44 12.44
C ARG A 243 21.69 -12.20 12.09
N ASP A 244 21.98 -11.04 11.55
CA ASP A 244 23.33 -10.54 11.19
C ASP A 244 24.10 -11.38 10.16
N LYS A 245 23.45 -12.34 9.50
CA LYS A 245 24.04 -13.13 8.43
C LYS A 245 23.39 -12.82 7.08
N LYS A 246 24.16 -13.02 6.04
CA LYS A 246 23.62 -12.92 4.66
C LYS A 246 22.56 -14.02 4.48
N PRO A 247 21.38 -13.68 3.93
CA PRO A 247 20.38 -14.67 3.57
C PRO A 247 20.94 -15.78 2.70
N HIS A 248 20.50 -17.01 2.93
CA HIS A 248 20.91 -18.16 2.16
C HIS A 248 19.71 -18.93 1.60
N PRO A 249 19.83 -19.56 0.43
CA PRO A 249 18.79 -20.38 -0.18
C PRO A 249 18.42 -21.56 0.73
N ILE A 250 17.13 -21.88 0.76
CA ILE A 250 16.61 -23.09 1.41
C ILE A 250 16.71 -24.23 0.38
N LEU A 251 17.21 -25.39 0.84
CA LEU A 251 17.34 -26.59 0.01
C LEU A 251 16.27 -27.64 0.33
N GLU A 252 15.35 -27.33 1.22
CA GLU A 252 14.23 -28.17 1.62
C GLU A 252 12.97 -27.76 0.86
N ASP A 253 11.97 -28.64 0.84
CA ASP A 253 10.68 -28.37 0.27
C ASP A 253 9.88 -27.44 1.19
N ILE A 254 9.37 -26.32 0.65
CA ILE A 254 8.62 -25.31 1.39
C ILE A 254 7.16 -25.33 0.93
N PRO A 255 6.21 -25.74 1.80
CA PRO A 255 4.79 -25.56 1.54
C PRO A 255 4.43 -24.07 1.66
N PHE A 256 3.66 -23.57 0.73
CA PHE A 256 3.20 -22.18 0.73
C PHE A 256 1.86 -22.03 0.03
N LYS A 257 1.16 -20.96 0.34
CA LYS A 257 -0.09 -20.60 -0.33
C LYS A 257 0.20 -19.60 -1.43
N LEU A 258 -0.15 -19.95 -2.68
CA LEU A 258 -0.03 -19.07 -3.84
C LEU A 258 -1.40 -18.52 -4.21
N THR A 259 -1.50 -17.21 -4.32
CA THR A 259 -2.69 -16.53 -4.85
C THR A 259 -2.29 -15.64 -6.01
N LEU A 260 -2.95 -15.81 -7.16
CA LEU A 260 -2.74 -15.00 -8.36
C LEU A 260 -4.01 -14.19 -8.65
N CYS A 261 -3.88 -12.85 -8.61
CA CYS A 261 -4.98 -11.91 -8.72
C CYS A 261 -4.96 -11.22 -10.08
N GLN A 262 -6.14 -11.12 -10.70
CA GLN A 262 -6.36 -10.44 -11.99
C GLN A 262 -7.81 -9.93 -12.06
N PHE A 263 -8.03 -8.87 -12.78
CA PHE A 263 -9.36 -8.42 -13.22
C PHE A 263 -9.52 -8.61 -14.71
#